data_1468440fab980f3c1cadd5af7ae3838e
#
_entry.id   1468440fab980f3c1cadd5af7ae3838e
#
_cell.length_a   1.000
_cell.length_b   1.000
_cell.length_c   1.000
_cell.angle_alpha   90.00
_cell.angle_beta   90.00
_cell.angle_gamma   90.00
#
_symmetry.space_group_name_H-M   'P 1'
#
loop_
_entity.id
_entity.type
_entity.pdbx_description
1 polymer ?
#
loop_
_entity_poly.entity_id
_entity_poly.type
_entity_poly.pdbx_seq_one_letter_code
_entity_poly.pdbx_strand_id
1 'polypeptide(L)'
;MTQRTQPRMAGFTLVEVLVAMMIMAIMAGMAWQGVDGIVRARDASQSRLEQTLRLNTVIAQWEQDLASIQDTAVVPLALSCDGASVRLTRRTPTGLQVVAWTLRPGNAGGPGGTWQRWAGPPVTTTGALQDSWLRSLQLQGDEPGGVRTLTGISQWQVYFYQGNAWSNCQSTGNIAAAPAPGGAGGVPVRQALPRGVRVVLSFTEGSGTSGDLTRDTVLGP
;
A
#
# COMPACT_ATOMS: atom_id res chain seq x y z
N MET A 1 50.72 -71.94 35.56
CA MET A 1 49.69 -72.15 34.54
C MET A 1 48.59 -71.13 34.73
N THR A 2 48.58 -70.04 34.03
CA THR A 2 47.57 -68.97 34.11
C THR A 2 46.55 -69.15 32.97
N GLN A 3 45.30 -69.51 33.30
CA GLN A 3 44.20 -69.62 32.39
C GLN A 3 43.74 -68.20 32.01
N ARG A 4 43.88 -67.84 30.73
CA ARG A 4 43.27 -66.64 30.15
C ARG A 4 41.76 -66.91 29.89
N THR A 5 40.93 -66.30 30.65
CA THR A 5 39.47 -66.25 30.41
C THR A 5 39.24 -65.43 29.18
N GLN A 6 38.77 -66.01 28.06
CA GLN A 6 38.31 -65.33 26.87
C GLN A 6 36.99 -64.60 27.18
N PRO A 7 36.84 -63.31 26.84
CA PRO A 7 35.58 -62.62 27.00
C PRO A 7 34.55 -63.26 26.03
N ARG A 8 33.40 -63.67 26.56
CA ARG A 8 32.24 -64.10 25.76
C ARG A 8 31.74 -62.91 24.93
N MET A 9 31.82 -63.01 23.62
CA MET A 9 31.14 -62.07 22.72
C MET A 9 29.62 -62.28 22.86
N ALA A 10 28.96 -61.36 23.55
CA ALA A 10 27.50 -61.32 23.61
C ALA A 10 27.00 -60.84 22.25
N GLY A 11 26.29 -61.68 21.50
CA GLY A 11 25.61 -61.30 20.26
C GLY A 11 24.33 -60.51 20.56
N PHE A 12 24.01 -59.53 19.76
CA PHE A 12 22.75 -58.77 19.83
C PHE A 12 21.53 -59.67 19.62
N THR A 13 20.49 -59.48 20.40
CA THR A 13 19.23 -60.16 20.23
C THR A 13 18.40 -59.47 19.12
N LEU A 14 17.60 -60.20 18.35
CA LEU A 14 16.72 -59.69 17.33
C LEU A 14 15.75 -58.61 17.88
N VAL A 15 15.29 -58.81 19.13
CA VAL A 15 14.40 -57.87 19.84
C VAL A 15 15.09 -56.52 20.09
N GLU A 16 16.36 -56.55 20.50
CA GLU A 16 17.17 -55.35 20.77
C GLU A 16 17.35 -54.48 19.52
N VAL A 17 17.56 -55.12 18.35
CA VAL A 17 17.66 -54.44 17.08
C VAL A 17 16.28 -53.82 16.67
N LEU A 18 15.19 -54.56 16.88
CA LEU A 18 13.84 -54.06 16.59
C LEU A 18 13.49 -52.85 17.46
N VAL A 19 13.78 -52.90 18.76
CA VAL A 19 13.54 -51.78 19.68
C VAL A 19 14.38 -50.55 19.29
N ALA A 20 15.66 -50.77 18.94
CA ALA A 20 16.53 -49.69 18.49
C ALA A 20 16.03 -49.02 17.21
N MET A 21 15.57 -49.82 16.21
CA MET A 21 14.97 -49.30 15.00
C MET A 21 13.68 -48.50 15.26
N MET A 22 12.82 -48.98 16.18
CA MET A 22 11.62 -48.28 16.59
C MET A 22 11.93 -46.92 17.24
N ILE A 23 12.89 -46.86 18.13
CA ILE A 23 13.33 -45.60 18.76
C ILE A 23 13.91 -44.64 17.73
N MET A 24 14.74 -45.13 16.80
CA MET A 24 15.30 -44.30 15.70
C MET A 24 14.21 -43.77 14.78
N ALA A 25 13.18 -44.57 14.45
CA ALA A 25 12.06 -44.12 13.62
C ALA A 25 11.24 -43.01 14.31
N ILE A 26 11.01 -43.12 15.62
CA ILE A 26 10.32 -42.10 16.42
C ILE A 26 11.16 -40.81 16.46
N MET A 27 12.46 -40.91 16.73
CA MET A 27 13.36 -39.76 16.77
C MET A 27 13.46 -39.06 15.39
N ALA A 28 13.53 -39.82 14.30
CA ALA A 28 13.51 -39.29 12.93
C ALA A 28 12.20 -38.55 12.62
N GLY A 29 11.06 -39.12 13.05
CA GLY A 29 9.75 -38.48 12.91
C GLY A 29 9.64 -37.16 13.68
N MET A 30 10.13 -37.11 14.92
CA MET A 30 10.18 -35.86 15.71
C MET A 30 11.11 -34.81 15.10
N ALA A 31 12.28 -35.22 14.61
CA ALA A 31 13.21 -34.32 13.94
C ALA A 31 12.59 -33.72 12.68
N TRP A 32 11.90 -34.52 11.87
CA TRP A 32 11.20 -34.05 10.68
C TRP A 32 10.10 -33.04 11.00
N GLN A 33 9.27 -33.30 12.01
CA GLN A 33 8.25 -32.35 12.47
C GLN A 33 8.85 -31.02 12.95
N GLY A 34 10.00 -31.07 13.61
CA GLY A 34 10.74 -29.89 14.03
C GLY A 34 11.19 -29.03 12.84
N VAL A 35 11.79 -29.66 11.83
CA VAL A 35 12.23 -28.97 10.59
C VAL A 35 11.03 -28.36 9.85
N ASP A 36 9.95 -29.11 9.69
CA ASP A 36 8.74 -28.66 9.01
C ASP A 36 8.10 -27.45 9.74
N GLY A 37 8.12 -27.46 11.08
CA GLY A 37 7.70 -26.33 11.90
C GLY A 37 8.54 -25.07 11.67
N ILE A 38 9.86 -25.22 11.57
CA ILE A 38 10.78 -24.10 11.29
C ILE A 38 10.52 -23.52 9.89
N VAL A 39 10.35 -24.35 8.87
CA VAL A 39 10.07 -23.93 7.49
C VAL A 39 8.78 -23.12 7.46
N ARG A 40 7.68 -23.63 8.04
CA ARG A 40 6.41 -22.90 8.09
C ARG A 40 6.52 -21.56 8.82
N ALA A 41 7.24 -21.51 9.95
CA ALA A 41 7.45 -20.28 10.70
C ALA A 41 8.25 -19.25 9.89
N ARG A 42 9.28 -19.71 9.16
CA ARG A 42 10.07 -18.87 8.24
C ARG A 42 9.20 -18.28 7.12
N ASP A 43 8.42 -19.12 6.44
CA ASP A 43 7.57 -18.69 5.32
C ASP A 43 6.52 -17.67 5.79
N ALA A 44 5.91 -17.89 6.95
CA ALA A 44 4.98 -16.95 7.54
C ALA A 44 5.66 -15.61 7.89
N SER A 45 6.89 -15.64 8.43
CA SER A 45 7.65 -14.43 8.75
C SER A 45 8.05 -13.67 7.49
N GLN A 46 8.48 -14.38 6.45
CA GLN A 46 8.85 -13.77 5.16
C GLN A 46 7.65 -13.09 4.50
N SER A 47 6.50 -13.76 4.47
CA SER A 47 5.26 -13.19 3.93
C SER A 47 4.85 -11.89 4.64
N ARG A 48 4.93 -11.86 5.98
CA ARG A 48 4.65 -10.64 6.77
C ARG A 48 5.64 -9.51 6.47
N LEU A 49 6.92 -9.84 6.31
CA LEU A 49 7.95 -8.86 5.96
C LEU A 49 7.68 -8.25 4.58
N GLU A 50 7.38 -9.07 3.59
CA GLU A 50 7.06 -8.62 2.23
C GLU A 50 5.83 -7.69 2.21
N GLN A 51 4.78 -8.02 2.97
CA GLN A 51 3.60 -7.16 3.11
C GLN A 51 3.94 -5.81 3.76
N THR A 52 4.75 -5.82 4.81
CA THR A 52 5.18 -4.60 5.50
C THR A 52 6.06 -3.73 4.59
N LEU A 53 7.00 -4.32 3.87
CA LEU A 53 7.84 -3.59 2.91
C LEU A 53 7.02 -2.98 1.78
N ARG A 54 6.07 -3.74 1.24
CA ARG A 54 5.15 -3.26 0.21
C ARG A 54 4.33 -2.07 0.72
N LEU A 55 3.75 -2.18 1.92
CA LEU A 55 2.98 -1.11 2.55
C LEU A 55 3.84 0.15 2.71
N ASN A 56 5.03 0.02 3.27
CA ASN A 56 5.95 1.16 3.47
C ASN A 56 6.35 1.80 2.14
N THR A 57 6.63 1.00 1.10
CA THR A 57 6.98 1.51 -0.23
C THR A 57 5.82 2.30 -0.84
N VAL A 58 4.60 1.80 -0.72
CA VAL A 58 3.41 2.48 -1.27
C VAL A 58 3.12 3.77 -0.52
N ILE A 59 3.23 3.77 0.81
CA ILE A 59 3.05 4.99 1.61
C ILE A 59 4.14 6.02 1.30
N ALA A 60 5.40 5.60 1.17
CA ALA A 60 6.47 6.51 0.76
C ALA A 60 6.22 7.12 -0.63
N GLN A 61 5.66 6.34 -1.58
CA GLN A 61 5.27 6.85 -2.90
C GLN A 61 4.12 7.87 -2.81
N TRP A 62 3.12 7.63 -1.94
CA TRP A 62 2.06 8.59 -1.66
C TRP A 62 2.61 9.91 -1.11
N GLU A 63 3.48 9.83 -0.10
CA GLU A 63 4.14 11.00 0.49
C GLU A 63 5.00 11.75 -0.53
N GLN A 64 5.74 11.03 -1.38
CA GLN A 64 6.56 11.61 -2.43
C GLN A 64 5.72 12.35 -3.48
N ASP A 65 4.57 11.79 -3.87
CA ASP A 65 3.64 12.44 -4.79
C ASP A 65 3.10 13.75 -4.18
N LEU A 66 2.71 13.73 -2.90
CA LEU A 66 2.23 14.91 -2.18
C LEU A 66 3.34 15.97 -1.98
N ALA A 67 4.54 15.56 -1.62
CA ALA A 67 5.67 16.47 -1.42
C ALA A 67 6.11 17.17 -2.73
N SER A 68 5.79 16.59 -3.88
CA SER A 68 6.15 17.11 -5.20
C SER A 68 5.02 17.89 -5.86
N ILE A 69 3.93 18.18 -5.13
CA ILE A 69 2.79 18.94 -5.70
C ILE A 69 3.28 20.27 -6.27
N GLN A 70 2.81 20.56 -7.48
CA GLN A 70 3.05 21.81 -8.16
C GLN A 70 1.72 22.47 -8.49
N ASP A 71 1.46 23.64 -7.91
CA ASP A 71 0.32 24.44 -8.31
C ASP A 71 0.58 25.10 -9.67
N THR A 72 -0.40 25.02 -10.55
CA THR A 72 -0.36 25.58 -11.89
C THR A 72 -1.74 26.06 -12.31
N ALA A 73 -1.80 27.19 -13.01
CA ALA A 73 -3.07 27.73 -13.55
C ALA A 73 -3.66 26.89 -14.70
N VAL A 74 -2.93 25.90 -15.19
CA VAL A 74 -3.31 25.08 -16.35
C VAL A 74 -4.42 24.09 -16.05
N VAL A 75 -4.42 23.56 -14.81
CA VAL A 75 -5.44 22.61 -14.32
C VAL A 75 -6.32 23.27 -13.26
N PRO A 76 -7.56 22.81 -13.07
CA PRO A 76 -8.50 23.44 -12.14
C PRO A 76 -7.97 23.51 -10.70
N LEU A 77 -7.39 22.43 -10.21
CA LEU A 77 -6.85 22.30 -8.85
C LEU A 77 -5.52 21.56 -8.88
N ALA A 78 -4.55 22.02 -8.09
CA ALA A 78 -3.29 21.32 -7.94
C ALA A 78 -3.45 19.99 -7.18
N LEU A 79 -4.43 19.95 -6.26
CA LEU A 79 -4.88 18.77 -5.49
C LEU A 79 -6.40 18.74 -5.51
N SER A 80 -6.99 17.66 -6.00
CA SER A 80 -8.44 17.44 -6.09
C SER A 80 -8.81 16.13 -5.43
N CYS A 81 -9.94 16.10 -4.73
CA CYS A 81 -10.47 14.89 -4.07
C CYS A 81 -11.99 14.83 -4.31
N ASP A 82 -12.47 13.70 -4.85
CA ASP A 82 -13.89 13.42 -5.05
C ASP A 82 -14.43 12.28 -4.18
N GLY A 83 -13.61 11.80 -3.22
CA GLY A 83 -13.93 10.68 -2.34
C GLY A 83 -13.58 9.32 -2.92
N ALA A 84 -13.72 9.11 -4.22
CA ALA A 84 -13.30 7.90 -4.91
C ALA A 84 -11.85 7.98 -5.39
N SER A 85 -11.35 9.20 -5.63
CA SER A 85 -10.00 9.44 -6.09
C SER A 85 -9.41 10.73 -5.52
N VAL A 86 -8.08 10.74 -5.42
CA VAL A 86 -7.27 11.94 -5.20
C VAL A 86 -6.41 12.15 -6.41
N ARG A 87 -6.49 13.34 -7.03
CA ARG A 87 -5.71 13.74 -8.20
C ARG A 87 -4.81 14.89 -7.82
N LEU A 88 -3.60 14.86 -8.31
CA LEU A 88 -2.64 15.92 -8.09
C LEU A 88 -1.76 16.14 -9.34
N THR A 89 -1.24 17.36 -9.45
CA THR A 89 -0.19 17.68 -10.41
C THR A 89 1.12 17.80 -9.64
N ARG A 90 2.14 17.07 -10.08
CA ARG A 90 3.45 17.08 -9.45
C ARG A 90 4.55 17.49 -10.42
N ARG A 91 5.65 17.99 -9.86
CA ARG A 91 6.87 18.27 -10.60
C ARG A 91 7.70 17.01 -10.77
N THR A 92 8.25 16.82 -11.96
CA THR A 92 9.24 15.80 -12.29
C THR A 92 10.48 16.45 -12.91
N PRO A 93 11.61 15.77 -13.02
CA PRO A 93 12.79 16.29 -13.72
C PRO A 93 12.53 16.69 -15.19
N THR A 94 11.55 16.07 -15.83
CA THR A 94 11.25 16.22 -17.27
C THR A 94 9.98 17.03 -17.55
N GLY A 95 9.29 17.57 -16.53
CA GLY A 95 8.09 18.37 -16.72
C GLY A 95 7.08 18.21 -15.60
N LEU A 96 5.81 18.52 -15.88
CA LEU A 96 4.70 18.29 -14.96
C LEU A 96 4.00 16.97 -15.28
N GLN A 97 3.50 16.32 -14.26
CA GLN A 97 2.84 15.03 -14.35
C GLN A 97 1.56 15.02 -13.52
N VAL A 98 0.46 14.55 -14.10
CA VAL A 98 -0.77 14.27 -13.36
C VAL A 98 -0.69 12.88 -12.74
N VAL A 99 -1.00 12.79 -11.45
CA VAL A 99 -1.09 11.53 -10.72
C VAL A 99 -2.49 11.41 -10.13
N ALA A 100 -3.05 10.21 -10.19
CA ALA A 100 -4.32 9.88 -9.55
C ALA A 100 -4.17 8.65 -8.65
N TRP A 101 -4.67 8.76 -7.44
CA TRP A 101 -4.81 7.65 -6.51
C TRP A 101 -6.29 7.32 -6.40
N THR A 102 -6.65 6.06 -6.57
CA THR A 102 -8.05 5.60 -6.56
C THR A 102 -8.20 4.34 -5.76
N LEU A 103 -9.32 4.19 -5.05
CA LEU A 103 -9.73 2.90 -4.50
C LEU A 103 -10.72 2.25 -5.46
N ARG A 104 -10.32 1.13 -6.04
CA ARG A 104 -11.21 0.28 -6.84
C ARG A 104 -11.88 -0.71 -5.92
N PRO A 105 -13.22 -0.76 -5.89
CA PRO A 105 -13.93 -1.76 -5.11
C PRO A 105 -13.54 -3.17 -5.56
N GLY A 106 -13.42 -4.08 -4.63
CA GLY A 106 -13.27 -5.50 -4.92
C GLY A 106 -14.59 -6.10 -5.39
N ASN A 107 -14.52 -7.32 -5.95
CA ASN A 107 -15.73 -8.08 -6.27
C ASN A 107 -16.53 -8.35 -4.99
N ALA A 108 -17.85 -8.39 -5.10
CA ALA A 108 -18.73 -8.73 -3.98
C ALA A 108 -18.31 -10.07 -3.35
N GLY A 109 -18.00 -10.06 -2.06
CA GLY A 109 -17.47 -11.22 -1.33
C GLY A 109 -15.95 -11.47 -1.49
N GLY A 110 -15.22 -10.59 -2.19
CA GLY A 110 -13.77 -10.68 -2.34
C GLY A 110 -13.00 -10.03 -1.18
N PRO A 111 -11.66 -10.11 -1.20
CA PRO A 111 -10.78 -9.66 -0.12
C PRO A 111 -10.63 -8.13 -0.02
N GLY A 112 -11.66 -7.36 -0.30
CA GLY A 112 -11.63 -5.90 -0.31
C GLY A 112 -11.20 -5.29 -1.64
N GLY A 113 -11.09 -3.96 -1.65
CA GLY A 113 -10.70 -3.18 -2.82
C GLY A 113 -9.20 -3.16 -3.06
N THR A 114 -8.83 -2.59 -4.18
CA THR A 114 -7.43 -2.36 -4.58
C THR A 114 -7.15 -0.87 -4.64
N TRP A 115 -6.19 -0.40 -3.87
CA TRP A 115 -5.68 0.95 -4.00
C TRP A 115 -4.72 1.01 -5.17
N GLN A 116 -5.00 1.91 -6.09
CA GLN A 116 -4.28 2.03 -7.36
C GLN A 116 -3.70 3.43 -7.50
N ARG A 117 -2.54 3.49 -8.10
CA ARG A 117 -1.89 4.74 -8.51
C ARG A 117 -1.77 4.76 -10.02
N TRP A 118 -2.29 5.80 -10.65
CA TRP A 118 -2.05 6.10 -12.05
C TRP A 118 -1.13 7.32 -12.15
N ALA A 119 -0.18 7.30 -13.08
CA ALA A 119 0.68 8.43 -13.41
C ALA A 119 0.67 8.62 -14.92
N GLY A 120 0.18 9.77 -15.36
CA GLY A 120 0.26 10.18 -16.76
C GLY A 120 1.71 10.39 -17.20
N PRO A 121 1.97 10.58 -18.48
CA PRO A 121 3.30 10.96 -18.96
C PRO A 121 3.69 12.33 -18.41
N PRO A 122 4.99 12.58 -18.09
CA PRO A 122 5.47 13.92 -17.81
C PRO A 122 5.41 14.77 -19.09
N VAL A 123 4.90 15.99 -18.95
CA VAL A 123 4.64 16.89 -20.08
C VAL A 123 5.17 18.30 -19.80
N THR A 124 5.50 19.03 -20.87
CA THR A 124 6.03 20.39 -20.79
C THR A 124 5.11 21.45 -21.40
N THR A 125 4.01 21.02 -22.03
CA THR A 125 3.03 21.93 -22.66
C THR A 125 1.71 21.96 -21.89
N THR A 126 1.04 23.11 -21.93
CA THR A 126 -0.25 23.32 -21.26
C THR A 126 -1.34 22.39 -21.79
N GLY A 127 -1.43 22.21 -23.11
CA GLY A 127 -2.43 21.34 -23.73
C GLY A 127 -2.26 19.89 -23.31
N ALA A 128 -1.02 19.36 -23.36
CA ALA A 128 -0.77 17.98 -22.94
C ALA A 128 -1.06 17.74 -21.44
N LEU A 129 -0.85 18.76 -20.59
CA LEU A 129 -1.20 18.67 -19.18
C LEU A 129 -2.71 18.64 -18.97
N GLN A 130 -3.45 19.47 -19.71
CA GLN A 130 -4.92 19.45 -19.68
C GLN A 130 -5.49 18.11 -20.18
N ASP A 131 -4.94 17.56 -21.27
CA ASP A 131 -5.34 16.24 -21.78
C ASP A 131 -5.06 15.14 -20.76
N SER A 132 -3.91 15.20 -20.08
CA SER A 132 -3.57 14.26 -19.01
C SER A 132 -4.52 14.39 -17.82
N TRP A 133 -4.90 15.61 -17.46
CA TRP A 133 -5.89 15.86 -16.41
C TRP A 133 -7.26 15.29 -16.78
N LEU A 134 -7.76 15.57 -17.97
CA LEU A 134 -9.04 15.04 -18.45
C LEU A 134 -9.04 13.51 -18.50
N ARG A 135 -7.95 12.91 -18.95
CA ARG A 135 -7.78 11.44 -18.91
C ARG A 135 -7.85 10.89 -17.50
N SER A 136 -7.28 11.58 -16.51
CA SER A 136 -7.32 11.17 -15.11
C SER A 136 -8.74 11.11 -14.51
N LEU A 137 -9.71 11.80 -15.12
CA LEU A 137 -11.11 11.77 -14.71
C LEU A 137 -11.86 10.53 -15.23
N GLN A 138 -11.30 9.84 -16.23
CA GLN A 138 -11.94 8.74 -16.97
C GLN A 138 -11.25 7.39 -16.74
N LEU A 139 -10.42 7.26 -15.71
CA LEU A 139 -9.67 6.04 -15.44
C LEU A 139 -10.60 4.85 -15.16
N GLN A 140 -10.45 3.77 -15.91
CA GLN A 140 -11.25 2.54 -15.76
C GLN A 140 -10.49 1.40 -15.07
N GLY A 141 -9.17 1.50 -14.89
CA GLY A 141 -8.37 0.60 -14.04
C GLY A 141 -7.20 -0.12 -14.70
N ASP A 142 -7.22 -0.32 -16.01
CA ASP A 142 -6.14 -1.02 -16.74
C ASP A 142 -5.40 -0.09 -17.73
N GLU A 143 -5.44 1.22 -17.47
CA GLU A 143 -4.77 2.20 -18.33
C GLU A 143 -3.24 2.13 -18.20
N PRO A 144 -2.52 2.43 -19.30
CA PRO A 144 -1.07 2.62 -19.25
C PRO A 144 -0.67 3.65 -18.18
N GLY A 145 0.32 3.31 -17.36
CA GLY A 145 0.74 4.13 -16.21
C GLY A 145 0.00 3.82 -14.91
N GLY A 146 -0.96 2.90 -14.92
CA GLY A 146 -1.65 2.38 -13.74
C GLY A 146 -0.85 1.29 -13.03
N VAL A 147 -0.74 1.40 -11.71
CA VAL A 147 -0.09 0.40 -10.84
C VAL A 147 -1.03 0.02 -9.71
N ARG A 148 -1.28 -1.26 -9.54
CA ARG A 148 -1.98 -1.81 -8.38
C ARG A 148 -1.03 -1.82 -7.20
N THR A 149 -1.31 -1.01 -6.18
CA THR A 149 -0.38 -0.80 -5.06
C THR A 149 -0.68 -1.71 -3.88
N LEU A 150 -1.85 -1.56 -3.25
CA LEU A 150 -2.31 -2.34 -2.10
C LEU A 150 -3.65 -3.00 -2.42
N THR A 151 -3.82 -4.23 -1.94
CA THR A 151 -5.08 -4.98 -2.00
C THR A 151 -5.64 -5.19 -0.59
N GLY A 152 -6.90 -5.58 -0.49
CA GLY A 152 -7.50 -5.83 0.82
C GLY A 152 -7.92 -4.55 1.55
N ILE A 153 -8.16 -3.47 0.83
CA ILE A 153 -8.66 -2.21 1.43
C ILE A 153 -10.19 -2.27 1.45
N SER A 154 -10.77 -2.19 2.65
CA SER A 154 -12.22 -2.09 2.82
C SER A 154 -12.71 -0.65 2.62
N GLN A 155 -11.94 0.32 3.06
CA GLN A 155 -12.27 1.74 3.00
C GLN A 155 -11.01 2.58 2.97
N TRP A 156 -11.08 3.73 2.30
CA TRP A 156 -10.12 4.81 2.50
C TRP A 156 -10.83 6.12 2.75
N GLN A 157 -10.19 7.00 3.49
CA GLN A 157 -10.67 8.35 3.77
C GLN A 157 -9.51 9.31 3.65
N VAL A 158 -9.79 10.50 3.12
CA VAL A 158 -8.80 11.55 2.96
C VAL A 158 -9.31 12.81 3.64
N TYR A 159 -8.45 13.42 4.44
CA TYR A 159 -8.74 14.66 5.15
C TYR A 159 -7.70 15.71 4.79
N PHE A 160 -8.14 16.94 4.71
CA PHE A 160 -7.31 18.10 4.48
C PHE A 160 -7.21 18.93 5.75
N TYR A 161 -6.00 19.39 6.09
CA TYR A 161 -5.77 20.31 7.19
C TYR A 161 -5.79 21.74 6.65
N GLN A 162 -6.86 22.46 6.96
CA GLN A 162 -7.09 23.86 6.58
C GLN A 162 -7.73 24.60 7.75
N GLY A 163 -7.46 25.90 7.91
CA GLY A 163 -8.10 26.70 8.94
C GLY A 163 -7.93 26.16 10.36
N ASN A 164 -6.84 25.46 10.63
CA ASN A 164 -6.50 24.86 11.94
C ASN A 164 -7.37 23.64 12.33
N ALA A 165 -8.03 23.00 11.36
CA ALA A 165 -8.85 21.80 11.57
C ALA A 165 -8.67 20.79 10.43
N TRP A 166 -8.87 19.52 10.75
CA TRP A 166 -9.01 18.45 9.77
C TRP A 166 -10.46 18.40 9.28
N SER A 167 -10.65 18.40 7.97
CA SER A 167 -11.95 18.25 7.33
C SER A 167 -11.88 17.21 6.24
N ASN A 168 -12.98 16.48 6.01
CA ASN A 168 -13.06 15.53 4.92
C ASN A 168 -12.79 16.26 3.59
N CYS A 169 -11.98 15.66 2.72
CA CYS A 169 -11.56 16.27 1.47
C CYS A 169 -12.73 16.59 0.52
N GLN A 170 -13.84 15.86 0.61
CA GLN A 170 -15.05 16.14 -0.17
C GLN A 170 -15.76 17.42 0.29
N SER A 171 -15.63 17.78 1.57
CA SER A 171 -16.29 18.98 2.12
C SER A 171 -15.52 20.26 1.81
N THR A 172 -14.20 20.18 1.58
CA THR A 172 -13.31 21.34 1.42
C THR A 172 -12.51 21.35 0.13
N GLY A 173 -12.34 20.19 -0.50
CA GLY A 173 -11.40 20.01 -1.62
C GLY A 173 -11.88 20.49 -2.98
N ASN A 174 -13.18 20.61 -3.20
CA ASN A 174 -13.76 20.92 -4.52
C ASN A 174 -14.64 22.18 -4.54
N ILE A 175 -14.79 22.88 -3.41
CA ILE A 175 -15.56 24.11 -3.37
C ILE A 175 -14.68 25.24 -3.88
N ALA A 176 -14.72 25.48 -5.21
CA ALA A 176 -14.36 26.80 -5.72
C ALA A 176 -15.29 27.79 -4.98
N ALA A 177 -14.71 28.75 -4.26
CA ALA A 177 -15.51 29.79 -3.64
C ALA A 177 -16.44 30.37 -4.71
N ALA A 178 -17.75 30.29 -4.48
CA ALA A 178 -18.71 30.87 -5.39
C ALA A 178 -18.36 32.36 -5.55
N PRO A 179 -18.34 32.90 -6.77
CA PRO A 179 -18.05 34.31 -6.97
C PRO A 179 -19.05 35.11 -6.13
N ALA A 180 -18.55 36.08 -5.35
CA ALA A 180 -19.39 36.96 -4.55
C ALA A 180 -20.43 37.63 -5.46
N PRO A 181 -21.72 37.67 -5.10
CA PRO A 181 -22.75 38.30 -5.93
C PRO A 181 -22.41 39.79 -6.08
N GLY A 182 -22.08 40.25 -7.28
CA GLY A 182 -21.86 41.65 -7.62
C GLY A 182 -20.46 42.04 -8.14
N GLY A 183 -19.51 41.12 -8.23
CA GLY A 183 -18.18 41.39 -8.78
C GLY A 183 -18.11 41.15 -10.29
N ALA A 184 -18.23 42.19 -11.09
CA ALA A 184 -17.93 42.12 -12.53
C ALA A 184 -16.42 41.74 -12.68
N GLY A 185 -16.11 40.58 -13.29
CA GLY A 185 -14.78 40.26 -13.75
C GLY A 185 -13.82 39.64 -12.71
N GLY A 186 -14.32 39.03 -11.64
CA GLY A 186 -13.48 38.35 -10.64
C GLY A 186 -12.76 37.13 -11.21
N VAL A 187 -11.43 37.16 -11.22
CA VAL A 187 -10.59 35.96 -11.43
C VAL A 187 -11.04 34.90 -10.44
N PRO A 188 -11.36 33.66 -10.88
CA PRO A 188 -11.77 32.62 -9.94
C PRO A 188 -10.71 32.45 -8.88
N VAL A 189 -11.14 32.66 -7.61
CA VAL A 189 -10.24 32.50 -6.45
C VAL A 189 -9.86 31.03 -6.39
N ARG A 190 -8.63 30.70 -6.74
CA ARG A 190 -8.12 29.34 -6.62
C ARG A 190 -8.03 28.99 -5.15
N GLN A 191 -8.47 27.81 -4.83
CA GLN A 191 -8.37 27.29 -3.47
C GLN A 191 -6.88 27.05 -3.16
N ALA A 192 -6.41 27.59 -2.03
CA ALA A 192 -5.07 27.33 -1.56
C ALA A 192 -4.88 25.86 -1.22
N LEU A 193 -3.69 25.34 -1.46
CA LEU A 193 -3.33 23.98 -1.03
C LEU A 193 -3.53 23.83 0.48
N PRO A 194 -4.02 22.67 0.95
CA PRO A 194 -4.06 22.38 2.37
C PRO A 194 -2.65 22.35 2.94
N ARG A 195 -2.49 22.63 4.23
CA ARG A 195 -1.20 22.51 4.91
C ARG A 195 -0.79 21.09 5.20
N GLY A 196 -1.75 20.17 5.18
CA GLY A 196 -1.51 18.74 5.39
C GLY A 196 -2.62 17.88 4.80
N VAL A 197 -2.26 16.66 4.49
CA VAL A 197 -3.15 15.63 4.00
C VAL A 197 -3.04 14.42 4.91
N ARG A 198 -4.17 13.92 5.40
CA ARG A 198 -4.28 12.66 6.14
C ARG A 198 -4.96 11.64 5.26
N VAL A 199 -4.35 10.48 5.11
CA VAL A 199 -4.99 9.31 4.55
C VAL A 199 -5.24 8.29 5.65
N VAL A 200 -6.44 7.71 5.66
CA VAL A 200 -6.81 6.59 6.53
C VAL A 200 -7.20 5.43 5.63
N LEU A 201 -6.51 4.30 5.79
CA LEU A 201 -6.76 3.06 5.05
C LEU A 201 -7.23 2.01 6.04
N SER A 202 -8.44 1.47 5.83
CA SER A 202 -8.98 0.36 6.61
C SER A 202 -8.79 -0.93 5.82
N PHE A 203 -8.27 -1.97 6.46
CA PHE A 203 -8.01 -3.26 5.81
C PHE A 203 -9.11 -4.26 6.13
N THR A 204 -9.40 -5.16 5.17
CA THR A 204 -10.30 -6.29 5.37
C THR A 204 -9.64 -7.37 6.21
N GLU A 205 -10.43 -8.11 6.98
CA GLU A 205 -9.95 -9.30 7.67
C GLU A 205 -9.35 -10.30 6.67
N GLY A 206 -8.24 -10.92 7.04
CA GLY A 206 -7.55 -11.89 6.17
C GLY A 206 -6.67 -11.30 5.07
N SER A 207 -6.58 -9.97 4.92
CA SER A 207 -5.69 -9.32 3.95
C SER A 207 -4.20 -9.37 4.34
N GLY A 208 -3.89 -9.92 5.52
CA GLY A 208 -2.53 -9.98 6.07
C GLY A 208 -2.10 -8.72 6.83
N THR A 209 -2.86 -7.64 6.70
CA THR A 209 -2.75 -6.42 7.51
C THR A 209 -4.11 -6.22 8.20
N SER A 210 -4.11 -5.86 9.48
CA SER A 210 -5.35 -5.66 10.24
C SER A 210 -5.38 -4.27 10.86
N GLY A 211 -6.60 -3.70 10.97
CA GLY A 211 -6.84 -2.39 11.56
C GLY A 211 -6.73 -1.25 10.56
N ASP A 212 -6.64 -0.03 11.10
CA ASP A 212 -6.58 1.19 10.32
C ASP A 212 -5.15 1.75 10.31
N LEU A 213 -4.67 2.08 9.11
CA LEU A 213 -3.45 2.83 8.93
C LEU A 213 -3.79 4.31 8.72
N THR A 214 -3.34 5.15 9.63
CA THR A 214 -3.42 6.61 9.47
C THR A 214 -2.06 7.18 9.14
N ARG A 215 -2.00 8.02 8.11
CA ARG A 215 -0.75 8.71 7.71
C ARG A 215 -1.01 10.18 7.42
N ASP A 216 -0.27 11.03 8.10
CA ASP A 216 -0.29 12.48 7.94
C ASP A 216 0.92 12.91 7.13
N THR A 217 0.68 13.71 6.11
CA THR A 217 1.72 14.31 5.27
C THR A 217 1.57 15.82 5.32
N VAL A 218 2.64 16.51 5.74
CA VAL A 218 2.68 17.98 5.72
C VAL A 218 3.04 18.41 4.31
N LEU A 219 2.24 19.31 3.74
CA LEU A 219 2.55 19.95 2.46
C LEU A 219 3.40 21.19 2.76
N GLY A 220 4.51 21.31 2.05
CA GLY A 220 5.36 22.49 2.15
C GLY A 220 4.62 23.77 1.70
N PRO A 221 5.12 24.92 2.12
CA PRO A 221 4.60 26.22 1.69
C PRO A 221 4.83 26.48 0.21
#